data_32cc28fdf9a04b627d89a7fe6c7f945e
#
_entry.id   32cc28fdf9a04b627d89a7fe6c7f945e
#
_cell.length_a   1.000
_cell.length_b   1.000
_cell.length_c   1.000
_cell.angle_alpha   90.00
_cell.angle_beta   90.00
_cell.angle_gamma   90.00
#
_symmetry.space_group_name_H-M   'P 1'
#
loop_
_entity.id
_entity.type
_entity.pdbx_description
1 polymer ?
#
loop_
_entity_poly.entity_id
_entity_poly.type
_entity_poly.pdbx_seq_one_letter_code
_entity_poly.pdbx_strand_id
1 'polypeptide(L)'
;IGTPGDTLMLDADLNCVGGEVLSPDAKSLYAYPVSSEDLMLTVLSVLGIKGNTLAGYTSDGGYIRSFSQYEYYLISQKLEGRIPLVPLDEKNRTEVHPYVIPPKGVPVKVYPWNVTLLCNTIVAHEHQPAEILRDTLYVKGQPVETYTFGKDYYWVASNDPVNICDSRLFGFVPEDHLIGK
;
A
#
# COMPACT_ATOMS: atom_id res chain seq x y z
N ILE A 1 -5.99 1.45 -9.40
CA ILE A 1 -7.09 0.52 -9.09
C ILE A 1 -6.81 -0.76 -9.86
N GLY A 2 -6.74 -1.88 -9.15
CA GLY A 2 -6.73 -3.21 -9.77
C GLY A 2 -8.16 -3.75 -9.88
N THR A 3 -8.44 -4.48 -10.94
CA THR A 3 -9.78 -5.00 -11.28
C THR A 3 -9.84 -6.52 -11.16
N PRO A 4 -11.04 -7.12 -11.08
CA PRO A 4 -11.21 -8.57 -10.93
C PRO A 4 -10.46 -9.35 -12.03
N GLY A 5 -9.62 -10.30 -11.62
CA GLY A 5 -8.79 -11.11 -12.51
C GLY A 5 -7.39 -10.54 -12.80
N ASP A 6 -7.12 -9.30 -12.45
CA ASP A 6 -5.77 -8.74 -12.56
C ASP A 6 -4.82 -9.43 -11.60
N THR A 7 -3.55 -9.49 -11.98
CA THR A 7 -2.46 -9.97 -11.13
C THR A 7 -1.55 -8.81 -10.76
N LEU A 8 -1.45 -8.52 -9.48
CA LEU A 8 -0.56 -7.49 -8.94
C LEU A 8 0.70 -8.15 -8.40
N MET A 9 1.85 -7.54 -8.66
CA MET A 9 3.10 -7.90 -8.00
C MET A 9 3.23 -7.04 -6.74
N LEU A 10 3.07 -7.66 -5.57
CA LEU A 10 3.11 -6.95 -4.29
C LEU A 10 4.30 -7.43 -3.45
N ASP A 11 4.91 -6.49 -2.71
CA ASP A 11 5.90 -6.79 -1.70
C ASP A 11 5.24 -7.23 -0.36
N ALA A 12 6.05 -7.50 0.66
CA ALA A 12 5.57 -7.94 1.97
C ALA A 12 4.65 -6.92 2.67
N ASP A 13 4.78 -5.64 2.33
CA ASP A 13 3.96 -4.54 2.85
C ASP A 13 2.76 -4.23 1.92
N LEU A 14 2.49 -5.11 0.94
CA LEU A 14 1.44 -5.00 -0.07
C LEU A 14 1.55 -3.78 -0.99
N ASN A 15 2.75 -3.22 -1.16
CA ASN A 15 2.99 -2.19 -2.16
C ASN A 15 3.19 -2.82 -3.55
N CYS A 16 2.65 -2.19 -4.59
CA CYS A 16 2.87 -2.63 -5.96
C CYS A 16 4.34 -2.42 -6.37
N VAL A 17 4.94 -3.47 -6.95
CA VAL A 17 6.31 -3.45 -7.47
C VAL A 17 6.28 -3.64 -8.98
N GLY A 18 7.00 -2.78 -9.71
CA GLY A 18 7.16 -2.92 -11.17
C GLY A 18 5.95 -2.50 -12.01
N GLY A 19 4.91 -1.95 -11.39
CA GLY A 19 3.85 -1.25 -12.12
C GLY A 19 4.37 0.07 -12.69
N GLU A 20 3.90 0.47 -13.87
CA GLU A 20 4.03 1.87 -14.28
C GLU A 20 3.42 2.73 -13.17
N VAL A 21 4.14 3.76 -12.73
CA VAL A 21 3.57 4.79 -11.85
C VAL A 21 2.46 5.47 -12.66
N LEU A 22 1.23 5.04 -12.45
CA LEU A 22 0.06 5.48 -13.22
C LEU A 22 -0.32 6.93 -12.91
N SER A 23 0.37 7.58 -11.98
CA SER A 23 0.07 8.96 -11.61
C SER A 23 1.36 9.75 -11.40
N PRO A 24 1.54 10.91 -12.07
CA PRO A 24 2.61 11.86 -11.76
C PRO A 24 2.50 12.43 -10.33
N ASP A 25 1.39 12.19 -9.65
CA ASP A 25 1.12 12.67 -8.28
C ASP A 25 1.47 11.63 -7.21
N ALA A 26 2.07 10.50 -7.58
CA ALA A 26 2.54 9.52 -6.59
C ALA A 26 3.59 10.17 -5.68
N LYS A 27 3.33 10.14 -4.38
CA LYS A 27 4.22 10.71 -3.37
C LYS A 27 5.11 9.63 -2.79
N SER A 28 6.42 9.88 -2.76
CA SER A 28 7.40 9.02 -2.09
C SER A 28 7.60 9.47 -0.65
N LEU A 29 8.02 8.53 0.22
CA LEU A 29 8.36 8.84 1.60
C LEU A 29 9.81 9.30 1.69
N TYR A 30 10.04 10.42 2.35
CA TYR A 30 11.36 10.96 2.63
C TYR A 30 11.52 11.22 4.12
N ALA A 31 12.72 10.94 4.65
CA ALA A 31 13.07 11.21 6.04
C ALA A 31 14.10 12.34 6.14
N TYR A 32 14.05 13.11 7.22
CA TYR A 32 15.02 14.15 7.51
C TYR A 32 15.26 14.33 9.03
N PRO A 33 16.39 14.90 9.46
CA PRO A 33 16.72 15.05 10.87
C PRO A 33 15.71 15.92 11.65
N VAL A 34 15.44 15.58 12.89
CA VAL A 34 14.51 16.28 13.80
C VAL A 34 14.84 17.77 13.92
N SER A 35 16.11 18.12 14.04
CA SER A 35 16.60 19.49 14.15
C SER A 35 16.28 20.39 12.97
N SER A 36 15.70 19.84 11.92
CA SER A 36 15.45 20.52 10.66
C SER A 36 13.96 20.84 10.40
N GLU A 37 13.06 20.53 11.35
CA GLU A 37 11.60 20.70 11.13
C GLU A 37 11.23 22.14 10.80
N ASP A 38 11.70 23.14 11.57
CA ASP A 38 11.38 24.55 11.32
C ASP A 38 11.85 25.02 9.93
N LEU A 39 13.03 24.57 9.51
CA LEU A 39 13.54 24.86 8.18
C LEU A 39 12.69 24.19 7.10
N MET A 40 12.31 22.94 7.30
CA MET A 40 11.43 22.22 6.36
C MET A 40 10.09 22.92 6.22
N LEU A 41 9.43 23.28 7.33
CA LEU A 41 8.15 24.00 7.31
C LEU A 41 8.26 25.35 6.62
N THR A 42 9.38 26.07 6.83
CA THR A 42 9.65 27.32 6.13
C THR A 42 9.76 27.11 4.63
N VAL A 43 10.49 26.09 4.20
CA VAL A 43 10.66 25.76 2.77
C VAL A 43 9.34 25.36 2.13
N LEU A 44 8.55 24.50 2.78
CA LEU A 44 7.23 24.10 2.31
C LEU A 44 6.28 25.29 2.15
N SER A 45 6.31 26.21 3.12
CA SER A 45 5.53 27.44 3.07
C SER A 45 5.92 28.34 1.90
N VAL A 46 7.23 28.56 1.70
CA VAL A 46 7.76 29.39 0.60
C VAL A 46 7.43 28.80 -0.77
N LEU A 47 7.47 27.46 -0.90
CA LEU A 47 7.13 26.76 -2.13
C LEU A 47 5.63 26.59 -2.36
N GLY A 48 4.79 26.96 -1.37
CA GLY A 48 3.34 26.80 -1.45
C GLY A 48 2.88 25.33 -1.45
N ILE A 49 3.72 24.41 -0.98
CA ILE A 49 3.41 22.98 -0.90
C ILE A 49 2.44 22.78 0.28
N LYS A 50 1.20 22.42 -0.07
CA LYS A 50 0.09 22.21 0.88
C LYS A 50 -0.29 20.74 0.98
N GLY A 51 -0.93 20.38 2.09
CA GLY A 51 -1.43 19.02 2.30
C GLY A 51 -0.35 18.00 2.65
N ASN A 52 0.87 18.46 2.94
CA ASN A 52 1.98 17.63 3.35
C ASN A 52 1.98 17.50 4.89
N THR A 53 1.19 16.56 5.40
CA THR A 53 1.12 16.28 6.82
C THR A 53 2.34 15.47 7.27
N LEU A 54 2.75 15.65 8.53
CA LEU A 54 3.74 14.78 9.15
C LEU A 54 3.21 13.34 9.15
N ALA A 55 3.97 12.44 8.55
CA ALA A 55 3.61 11.03 8.45
C ALA A 55 3.97 10.24 9.69
N GLY A 56 5.06 10.62 10.34
CA GLY A 56 5.59 9.93 11.51
C GLY A 56 7.02 10.32 11.81
N TYR A 57 7.67 9.46 12.59
CA TYR A 57 9.06 9.61 13.01
C TYR A 57 9.84 8.31 12.74
N THR A 58 11.10 8.45 12.37
CA THR A 58 12.05 7.33 12.37
C THR A 58 12.41 6.94 13.81
N SER A 59 12.99 5.76 13.99
CA SER A 59 13.40 5.26 15.31
C SER A 59 14.48 6.13 15.97
N ASP A 60 15.24 6.87 15.18
CA ASP A 60 16.28 7.82 15.62
C ASP A 60 15.76 9.27 15.78
N GLY A 61 14.44 9.45 15.66
CA GLY A 61 13.76 10.74 15.85
C GLY A 61 13.73 11.66 14.64
N GLY A 62 14.06 11.15 13.44
CA GLY A 62 13.88 11.89 12.19
C GLY A 62 12.42 12.05 11.84
N TYR A 63 12.07 13.12 11.15
CA TYR A 63 10.72 13.33 10.62
C TYR A 63 10.52 12.58 9.32
N ILE A 64 9.31 12.04 9.12
CA ILE A 64 8.91 11.38 7.88
C ILE A 64 7.82 12.20 7.21
N ARG A 65 8.04 12.58 5.96
CA ARG A 65 7.04 13.25 5.12
C ARG A 65 7.00 12.63 3.73
N SER A 66 5.88 12.83 3.04
CA SER A 66 5.64 12.34 1.69
C SER A 66 5.68 13.50 0.70
N PHE A 67 6.49 13.35 -0.35
CA PHE A 67 6.63 14.32 -1.41
C PHE A 67 6.49 13.64 -2.76
N SER A 68 5.86 14.30 -3.73
CA SER A 68 5.98 13.91 -5.14
C SER A 68 7.42 14.13 -5.63
N GLN A 69 7.79 13.52 -6.75
CA GLN A 69 9.12 13.73 -7.35
C GLN A 69 9.37 15.22 -7.66
N TYR A 70 8.34 15.92 -8.11
CA TYR A 70 8.44 17.35 -8.38
C TYR A 70 8.61 18.19 -7.11
N GLU A 71 7.83 17.93 -6.07
CA GLU A 71 7.97 18.56 -4.75
C GLU A 71 9.36 18.29 -4.17
N TYR A 72 9.84 17.05 -4.24
CA TYR A 72 11.18 16.69 -3.82
C TYR A 72 12.27 17.50 -4.55
N TYR A 73 12.15 17.62 -5.87
CA TYR A 73 13.08 18.42 -6.66
C TYR A 73 13.09 19.88 -6.18
N LEU A 74 11.94 20.51 -6.03
CA LEU A 74 11.83 21.90 -5.58
C LEU A 74 12.40 22.09 -4.16
N ILE A 75 12.06 21.19 -3.26
CA ILE A 75 12.55 21.21 -1.87
C ILE A 75 14.07 21.06 -1.84
N SER A 76 14.61 20.10 -2.58
CA SER A 76 16.05 19.85 -2.66
C SER A 76 16.83 21.06 -3.17
N GLN A 77 16.31 21.75 -4.20
CA GLN A 77 16.90 22.99 -4.73
C GLN A 77 16.89 24.09 -3.66
N LYS A 78 15.81 24.21 -2.89
CA LYS A 78 15.67 25.27 -1.88
C LYS A 78 16.48 25.01 -0.62
N LEU A 79 16.67 23.74 -0.28
CA LEU A 79 17.47 23.31 0.87
C LEU A 79 18.99 23.46 0.65
N GLU A 80 19.44 23.47 -0.60
CA GLU A 80 20.86 23.63 -0.96
C GLU A 80 21.80 22.67 -0.19
N GLY A 81 21.32 21.45 0.06
CA GLY A 81 22.07 20.44 0.80
C GLY A 81 22.10 20.62 2.33
N ARG A 82 21.37 21.60 2.89
CA ARG A 82 21.32 21.84 4.35
C ARG A 82 20.62 20.72 5.12
N ILE A 83 19.66 20.06 4.50
CA ILE A 83 18.96 18.90 5.04
C ILE A 83 19.06 17.78 4.01
N PRO A 84 19.67 16.63 4.36
CA PRO A 84 19.60 15.47 3.49
C PRO A 84 18.19 14.88 3.51
N LEU A 85 17.55 14.78 2.35
CA LEU A 85 16.32 14.01 2.19
C LEU A 85 16.69 12.62 1.67
N VAL A 86 16.47 11.62 2.51
CA VAL A 86 16.76 10.22 2.18
C VAL A 86 15.44 9.51 1.95
N PRO A 87 15.22 8.87 0.78
CA PRO A 87 14.06 8.05 0.56
C PRO A 87 13.98 6.90 1.56
N LEU A 88 12.85 6.69 2.19
CA LEU A 88 12.61 5.51 3.04
C LEU A 88 12.32 4.24 2.24
N ASP A 89 12.02 4.40 0.96
CA ASP A 89 11.53 3.35 0.08
C ASP A 89 12.58 2.35 -0.40
N GLU A 90 13.85 2.53 -0.04
CA GLU A 90 14.93 1.56 -0.33
C GLU A 90 14.98 0.41 0.68
N LYS A 91 13.91 0.14 1.42
CA LYS A 91 13.82 -1.13 2.12
C LYS A 91 13.90 -2.25 1.10
N ASN A 92 14.81 -3.19 1.34
CA ASN A 92 14.97 -4.44 0.61
C ASN A 92 13.59 -5.04 0.28
N ARG A 93 13.08 -4.76 -0.91
CA ARG A 93 11.89 -5.38 -1.50
C ARG A 93 12.24 -6.79 -1.95
N THR A 94 12.70 -7.62 -1.01
CA THR A 94 13.31 -8.92 -1.30
C THR A 94 12.30 -10.00 -1.62
N GLU A 95 11.03 -9.81 -1.25
CA GLU A 95 9.98 -10.82 -1.49
C GLU A 95 8.79 -10.16 -2.20
N VAL A 96 8.75 -10.33 -3.52
CA VAL A 96 7.64 -9.85 -4.35
C VAL A 96 6.90 -11.06 -4.89
N HIS A 97 5.60 -11.10 -4.65
CA HIS A 97 4.75 -12.22 -5.06
C HIS A 97 3.56 -11.77 -5.90
N PRO A 98 3.06 -12.65 -6.80
CA PRO A 98 1.85 -12.39 -7.56
C PRO A 98 0.60 -12.56 -6.68
N TYR A 99 -0.28 -11.56 -6.67
CA TYR A 99 -1.58 -11.58 -6.04
C TYR A 99 -2.66 -11.43 -7.10
N VAL A 100 -3.50 -12.44 -7.25
CA VAL A 100 -4.67 -12.36 -8.13
C VAL A 100 -5.80 -11.67 -7.40
N ILE A 101 -6.35 -10.61 -7.99
CA ILE A 101 -7.56 -9.95 -7.48
C ILE A 101 -8.75 -10.86 -7.78
N PRO A 102 -9.49 -11.33 -6.75
CA PRO A 102 -10.49 -12.36 -6.95
C PRO A 102 -11.62 -11.95 -7.89
N PRO A 103 -11.80 -12.62 -9.04
CA PRO A 103 -12.99 -12.48 -9.84
C PRO A 103 -14.07 -13.43 -9.37
N LYS A 104 -15.32 -13.03 -9.50
CA LYS A 104 -16.49 -13.84 -9.17
C LYS A 104 -16.52 -15.15 -9.95
N GLY A 105 -16.74 -16.25 -9.24
CA GLY A 105 -16.94 -17.57 -9.84
C GLY A 105 -15.67 -18.23 -10.40
N VAL A 106 -14.49 -17.60 -10.27
CA VAL A 106 -13.23 -18.17 -10.75
C VAL A 106 -12.38 -18.63 -9.56
N PRO A 107 -11.82 -19.85 -9.57
CA PRO A 107 -10.97 -20.33 -8.49
C PRO A 107 -9.66 -19.52 -8.37
N VAL A 108 -9.37 -19.02 -7.20
CA VAL A 108 -8.11 -18.36 -6.85
C VAL A 108 -7.26 -19.34 -6.04
N LYS A 109 -6.01 -19.53 -6.43
CA LYS A 109 -5.10 -20.44 -5.76
C LYS A 109 -4.56 -19.84 -4.47
N VAL A 110 -4.51 -20.66 -3.44
CA VAL A 110 -3.95 -20.33 -2.13
C VAL A 110 -2.46 -20.64 -2.11
N TYR A 111 -1.67 -19.67 -1.66
CA TYR A 111 -0.24 -19.77 -1.46
C TYR A 111 0.14 -19.23 -0.07
N PRO A 112 1.29 -19.58 0.48
CA PRO A 112 1.72 -19.06 1.79
C PRO A 112 1.73 -17.52 1.88
N TRP A 113 2.06 -16.83 0.79
CA TRP A 113 2.12 -15.36 0.77
C TRP A 113 0.76 -14.68 0.65
N ASN A 114 -0.28 -15.32 0.10
CA ASN A 114 -1.61 -14.73 -0.03
C ASN A 114 -2.64 -15.28 0.96
N VAL A 115 -2.32 -16.32 1.71
CA VAL A 115 -3.26 -17.06 2.57
C VAL A 115 -3.97 -16.15 3.57
N THR A 116 -3.24 -15.24 4.20
CA THR A 116 -3.78 -14.29 5.19
C THR A 116 -4.78 -13.33 4.54
N LEU A 117 -4.42 -12.77 3.39
CA LEU A 117 -5.29 -11.84 2.67
C LEU A 117 -6.58 -12.53 2.20
N LEU A 118 -6.47 -13.74 1.64
CA LEU A 118 -7.64 -14.52 1.22
C LEU A 118 -8.51 -14.94 2.41
N CYS A 119 -7.92 -15.41 3.49
CA CYS A 119 -8.65 -15.79 4.70
C CYS A 119 -9.46 -14.62 5.26
N ASN A 120 -8.84 -13.45 5.41
CA ASN A 120 -9.51 -12.25 5.89
C ASN A 120 -10.66 -11.82 4.95
N THR A 121 -10.44 -11.91 3.64
CA THR A 121 -11.48 -11.60 2.64
C THR A 121 -12.67 -12.55 2.74
N ILE A 122 -12.41 -13.84 2.91
CA ILE A 122 -13.46 -14.87 3.06
C ILE A 122 -14.30 -14.62 4.33
N VAL A 123 -13.63 -14.35 5.45
CA VAL A 123 -14.32 -14.08 6.72
C VAL A 123 -15.12 -12.78 6.66
N ALA A 124 -14.51 -11.69 6.19
CA ALA A 124 -15.11 -10.36 6.23
C ALA A 124 -16.21 -10.16 5.19
N HIS A 125 -16.06 -10.70 3.99
CA HIS A 125 -16.92 -10.35 2.84
C HIS A 125 -17.73 -11.51 2.26
N GLU A 126 -17.23 -12.74 2.36
CA GLU A 126 -18.01 -13.93 1.98
C GLU A 126 -18.80 -14.51 3.17
N HIS A 127 -18.53 -14.01 4.39
CA HIS A 127 -19.18 -14.44 5.64
C HIS A 127 -19.11 -15.95 5.87
N GLN A 128 -17.98 -16.55 5.45
CA GLN A 128 -17.72 -17.97 5.67
C GLN A 128 -16.70 -18.14 6.80
N PRO A 129 -16.87 -19.15 7.67
CA PRO A 129 -15.86 -19.47 8.68
C PRO A 129 -14.58 -19.94 7.97
N ALA A 130 -13.49 -19.22 8.18
CA ALA A 130 -12.19 -19.59 7.66
C ALA A 130 -11.11 -19.32 8.71
N GLU A 131 -10.06 -20.14 8.69
CA GLU A 131 -8.93 -20.05 9.60
C GLU A 131 -7.65 -20.54 8.91
N ILE A 132 -6.50 -20.13 9.45
CA ILE A 132 -5.19 -20.57 8.96
C ILE A 132 -4.55 -21.45 10.03
N LEU A 133 -4.22 -22.69 9.65
CA LEU A 133 -3.47 -23.61 10.50
C LEU A 133 -2.22 -24.09 9.76
N ARG A 134 -1.03 -23.75 10.26
CA ARG A 134 0.26 -24.15 9.67
C ARG A 134 0.33 -23.81 8.17
N ASP A 135 0.08 -22.55 7.82
CA ASP A 135 0.08 -22.00 6.45
C ASP A 135 -0.95 -22.62 5.50
N THR A 136 -1.88 -23.42 6.03
CA THR A 136 -2.97 -24.01 5.26
C THR A 136 -4.27 -23.28 5.56
N LEU A 137 -5.00 -22.88 4.51
CA LEU A 137 -6.32 -22.29 4.64
C LEU A 137 -7.37 -23.37 4.85
N TYR A 138 -8.16 -23.21 5.89
CA TYR A 138 -9.35 -24.02 6.16
C TYR A 138 -10.59 -23.16 5.98
N VAL A 139 -11.54 -23.66 5.20
CA VAL A 139 -12.87 -23.05 5.06
C VAL A 139 -13.92 -24.06 5.49
N LYS A 140 -14.78 -23.69 6.44
CA LYS A 140 -15.78 -24.60 7.03
C LYS A 140 -15.12 -25.87 7.60
N GLY A 141 -13.93 -25.76 8.16
CA GLY A 141 -13.17 -26.86 8.72
C GLY A 141 -12.52 -27.82 7.71
N GLN A 142 -12.57 -27.51 6.42
CA GLN A 142 -11.91 -28.29 5.37
C GLN A 142 -10.71 -27.53 4.79
N PRO A 143 -9.55 -28.18 4.60
CA PRO A 143 -8.40 -27.56 3.96
C PRO A 143 -8.70 -27.29 2.47
N VAL A 144 -8.31 -26.13 1.99
CA VAL A 144 -8.52 -25.73 0.59
C VAL A 144 -7.23 -25.22 -0.05
N GLU A 145 -6.96 -25.66 -1.27
CA GLU A 145 -5.85 -25.17 -2.10
C GLU A 145 -6.30 -24.05 -3.06
N THR A 146 -7.59 -23.96 -3.29
CA THR A 146 -8.24 -22.91 -4.11
C THR A 146 -9.52 -22.49 -3.45
N TYR A 147 -9.90 -21.21 -3.66
CA TYR A 147 -11.19 -20.70 -3.22
C TYR A 147 -11.90 -19.96 -4.36
N THR A 148 -13.20 -20.19 -4.49
CA THR A 148 -14.03 -19.51 -5.50
C THR A 148 -14.91 -18.48 -4.79
N PHE A 149 -14.67 -17.21 -5.10
CA PHE A 149 -15.37 -16.08 -4.49
C PHE A 149 -16.75 -15.87 -5.12
N GLY A 150 -17.71 -15.46 -4.30
CA GLY A 150 -19.10 -15.18 -4.73
C GLY A 150 -19.28 -13.77 -5.29
N LYS A 151 -18.28 -12.89 -5.16
CA LYS A 151 -18.31 -11.49 -5.59
C LYS A 151 -17.05 -11.17 -6.40
N ASP A 152 -17.12 -10.11 -7.21
CA ASP A 152 -15.95 -9.46 -7.77
C ASP A 152 -15.26 -8.58 -6.73
N TYR A 153 -13.92 -8.58 -6.74
CA TYR A 153 -13.10 -7.81 -5.83
C TYR A 153 -12.20 -6.84 -6.57
N TYR A 154 -11.79 -5.80 -5.88
CA TYR A 154 -10.96 -4.73 -6.39
C TYR A 154 -9.79 -4.46 -5.45
N TRP A 155 -8.71 -3.93 -6.00
CA TRP A 155 -7.59 -3.41 -5.24
C TRP A 155 -7.52 -1.90 -5.43
N VAL A 156 -7.67 -1.17 -4.35
CA VAL A 156 -7.67 0.29 -4.36
C VAL A 156 -6.47 0.77 -3.55
N ALA A 157 -5.58 1.50 -4.18
CA ALA A 157 -4.44 2.12 -3.52
C ALA A 157 -4.50 3.64 -3.67
N SER A 158 -4.23 4.34 -2.57
CA SER A 158 -4.09 5.80 -2.53
C SER A 158 -2.79 6.23 -3.22
N ASN A 159 -2.79 7.42 -3.81
CA ASN A 159 -1.57 8.08 -4.27
C ASN A 159 -0.72 8.61 -3.10
N ASP A 160 -1.28 8.63 -1.90
CA ASP A 160 -0.56 9.04 -0.70
C ASP A 160 0.02 7.80 -0.01
N PRO A 161 1.33 7.55 -0.09
CA PRO A 161 1.95 6.40 0.56
C PRO A 161 1.96 6.49 2.09
N VAL A 162 1.63 7.65 2.64
CA VAL A 162 1.57 7.89 4.09
C VAL A 162 0.20 7.59 4.64
N ASN A 163 -0.85 7.96 3.91
CA ASN A 163 -2.23 7.69 4.31
C ASN A 163 -2.68 6.37 3.67
N ILE A 164 -2.35 5.27 4.31
CA ILE A 164 -2.65 3.91 3.85
C ILE A 164 -4.09 3.45 4.18
N CYS A 165 -5.06 4.37 4.25
CA CYS A 165 -6.48 3.99 4.34
C CYS A 165 -6.97 3.43 3.00
N ASP A 166 -6.40 2.31 2.57
CA ASP A 166 -6.66 1.66 1.30
C ASP A 166 -6.45 0.14 1.39
N SER A 167 -6.42 -0.56 0.27
CA SER A 167 -6.31 -2.02 0.24
C SER A 167 -5.05 -2.58 0.90
N ARG A 168 -4.00 -1.79 1.08
CA ARG A 168 -2.82 -2.19 1.87
C ARG A 168 -3.16 -2.41 3.35
N LEU A 169 -4.19 -1.72 3.85
CA LEU A 169 -4.66 -1.85 5.23
C LEU A 169 -5.82 -2.84 5.37
N PHE A 170 -6.84 -2.74 4.52
CA PHE A 170 -8.09 -3.52 4.70
C PHE A 170 -8.27 -4.64 3.67
N GLY A 171 -7.35 -4.81 2.73
CA GLY A 171 -7.38 -5.90 1.76
C GLY A 171 -8.29 -5.63 0.56
N PHE A 172 -8.80 -6.69 -0.05
CA PHE A 172 -9.68 -6.60 -1.22
C PHE A 172 -11.02 -5.94 -0.90
N VAL A 173 -11.48 -5.07 -1.79
CA VAL A 173 -12.77 -4.36 -1.70
C VAL A 173 -13.79 -5.09 -2.55
N PRO A 174 -14.89 -5.61 -1.99
CA PRO A 174 -15.94 -6.28 -2.77
C PRO A 174 -16.76 -5.29 -3.59
N GLU A 175 -17.33 -5.75 -4.70
CA GLU A 175 -18.12 -4.95 -5.64
C GLU A 175 -19.28 -4.17 -5.00
N ASP A 176 -19.90 -4.74 -3.95
CA ASP A 176 -21.02 -4.13 -3.24
C ASP A 176 -20.61 -3.00 -2.27
N HIS A 177 -19.31 -2.79 -2.05
CA HIS A 177 -18.76 -1.65 -1.31
C HIS A 177 -18.36 -0.47 -2.23
N LEU A 178 -18.43 -0.66 -3.55
CA LEU A 178 -18.14 0.40 -4.50
C LEU A 178 -19.37 1.27 -4.71
N ILE A 179 -19.34 2.48 -4.14
CA ILE A 179 -20.38 3.49 -4.35
C ILE A 179 -19.92 4.36 -5.52
N GLY A 180 -20.35 3.99 -6.73
CA GLY A 180 -20.07 4.76 -7.93
C GLY A 180 -21.03 5.93 -8.14
N LYS A 181 -20.53 6.99 -8.81
CA LYS A 181 -21.38 7.95 -9.50
C LYS A 181 -21.37 7.62 -10.98
#